data_09f1e12bb13751851e0e3b360949ae0d
#
_entry.id   09f1e12bb13751851e0e3b360949ae0d
#
_cell.length_a   1.000
_cell.length_b   1.000
_cell.length_c   1.000
_cell.angle_alpha   90.00
_cell.angle_beta   90.00
_cell.angle_gamma   90.00
#
_symmetry.space_group_name_H-M   'P 1'
#
loop_
_entity.id
_entity.type
_entity.pdbx_description
1 polymer ?
#
loop_
_entity_poly.entity_id
_entity_poly.type
_entity_poly.pdbx_seq_one_letter_code
_entity_poly.pdbx_strand_id
1 'polypeptide(L)'
;MKNIIGVRFKKLGKIYFFNPRDFKVKKGTKVIVETAQGEEYGEVLIPNRYVGDEKIISPLKKVTRIANGKDHKHYEECRKIEKEAFEVCKKKIKEHKLAMTLTDVEYKFDNSKILFYFTADGRIDFRELVKDLAAIYKTRIELRQIGVRDEVKRIGGNGVCGRELCCCSFLRDFEAVSIKMAKEQNLSLNPSKISGNCGRLMCCLKYENEVYEEKLEKLPNIGAIVKTEDGEGEVDNIETLKEVVRVKLKDGDNYTYKKYNVSDIKIIKDNKSVVLEDTEEKEHKKELEELERLEEQDNKNRV
;
A
#
# COMPACT_ATOMS: atom_id res chain seq x y z
N MET A 1 3.39 32.97 1.95
CA MET A 1 3.67 31.96 0.92
C MET A 1 5.11 31.50 1.02
N LYS A 2 5.37 30.20 1.11
CA LYS A 2 6.73 29.64 1.15
C LYS A 2 7.05 28.92 -0.15
N ASN A 3 8.29 29.06 -0.59
CA ASN A 3 8.82 28.35 -1.74
C ASN A 3 9.21 26.93 -1.31
N ILE A 4 8.72 25.91 -2.00
CA ILE A 4 9.00 24.51 -1.71
C ILE A 4 9.39 23.76 -2.98
N ILE A 5 10.12 22.66 -2.79
CA ILE A 5 10.37 21.65 -3.82
C ILE A 5 10.00 20.26 -3.28
N GLY A 6 9.61 19.35 -4.17
CA GLY A 6 9.39 17.95 -3.84
C GLY A 6 10.55 17.09 -4.26
N VAL A 7 11.19 16.40 -3.29
CA VAL A 7 12.37 15.55 -3.51
C VAL A 7 12.01 14.09 -3.20
N ARG A 8 12.53 13.17 -4.00
CA ARG A 8 12.40 11.74 -3.82
C ARG A 8 13.78 11.10 -3.72
N PHE A 9 13.97 10.22 -2.74
CA PHE A 9 15.25 9.54 -2.49
C PHE A 9 15.35 8.17 -3.19
N LYS A 10 14.27 7.44 -3.31
CA LYS A 10 14.21 6.13 -3.97
C LYS A 10 13.13 6.13 -5.06
N LYS A 11 13.33 5.35 -6.12
CA LYS A 11 12.41 5.28 -7.28
C LYS A 11 10.94 5.09 -6.89
N LEU A 12 10.66 4.28 -5.90
CA LEU A 12 9.31 3.99 -5.36
C LEU A 12 9.05 4.69 -4.01
N GLY A 13 9.86 5.71 -3.66
CA GLY A 13 9.78 6.41 -2.38
C GLY A 13 8.73 7.52 -2.33
N LYS A 14 8.38 7.92 -1.10
CA LYS A 14 7.55 9.09 -0.81
C LYS A 14 8.25 10.37 -1.30
N ILE A 15 7.48 11.36 -1.74
CA ILE A 15 8.00 12.69 -2.04
C ILE A 15 7.98 13.50 -0.74
N TYR A 16 9.13 14.07 -0.40
CA TYR A 16 9.29 14.92 0.75
C TYR A 16 9.47 16.36 0.31
N PHE A 17 8.93 17.30 1.06
CA PHE A 17 9.00 18.71 0.74
C PHE A 17 10.12 19.39 1.51
N PHE A 18 10.90 20.21 0.79
CA PHE A 18 12.04 20.94 1.32
C PHE A 18 11.98 22.42 0.92
N ASN A 19 12.64 23.25 1.73
CA ASN A 19 12.87 24.64 1.39
C ASN A 19 14.08 24.72 0.45
N PRO A 20 13.92 25.15 -0.81
CA PRO A 20 15.02 25.23 -1.77
C PRO A 20 15.99 26.38 -1.49
N ARG A 21 15.78 27.22 -0.47
CA ARG A 21 16.50 28.50 -0.27
C ARG A 21 16.40 29.35 -1.55
N ASP A 22 17.55 29.77 -2.06
CA ASP A 22 17.65 30.59 -3.29
C ASP A 22 17.85 29.75 -4.57
N PHE A 23 17.88 28.41 -4.42
CA PHE A 23 18.09 27.53 -5.56
C PHE A 23 16.83 27.46 -6.45
N LYS A 24 17.03 27.74 -7.73
CA LYS A 24 16.03 27.49 -8.78
C LYS A 24 16.33 26.13 -9.41
N VAL A 25 15.50 25.15 -9.10
CA VAL A 25 15.71 23.75 -9.55
C VAL A 25 14.60 23.29 -10.47
N LYS A 26 14.95 22.50 -11.47
CA LYS A 26 14.01 21.88 -12.42
C LYS A 26 13.74 20.43 -12.01
N LYS A 27 12.66 19.85 -12.53
CA LYS A 27 12.40 18.43 -12.40
C LYS A 27 13.57 17.61 -12.93
N GLY A 28 13.99 16.58 -12.19
CA GLY A 28 15.16 15.76 -12.52
C GLY A 28 16.48 16.26 -11.92
N THR A 29 16.56 17.51 -11.42
CA THR A 29 17.75 18.01 -10.75
C THR A 29 18.06 17.16 -9.51
N LYS A 30 19.33 16.80 -9.33
CA LYS A 30 19.80 16.08 -8.14
C LYS A 30 20.25 17.06 -7.08
N VAL A 31 19.84 16.84 -5.84
CA VAL A 31 20.10 17.72 -4.71
C VAL A 31 20.56 16.93 -3.49
N ILE A 32 21.38 17.59 -2.67
CA ILE A 32 21.71 17.12 -1.33
C ILE A 32 20.81 17.87 -0.34
N VAL A 33 20.13 17.12 0.50
CA VAL A 33 19.20 17.67 1.51
C VAL A 33 19.54 17.14 2.89
N GLU A 34 19.33 17.99 3.88
CA GLU A 34 19.45 17.58 5.27
C GLU A 34 18.16 16.89 5.73
N THR A 35 18.27 15.67 6.28
CA THR A 35 17.16 14.94 6.85
C THR A 35 17.34 14.72 8.36
N ALA A 36 16.36 14.10 9.03
CA ALA A 36 16.51 13.68 10.42
C ALA A 36 17.58 12.60 10.59
N GLN A 37 17.99 11.95 9.50
CA GLN A 37 18.92 10.82 9.48
C GLN A 37 20.26 11.14 8.83
N GLY A 38 20.58 12.43 8.61
CA GLY A 38 21.78 12.90 7.94
C GLY A 38 21.52 13.50 6.56
N GLU A 39 22.59 13.78 5.84
CA GLU A 39 22.52 14.25 4.46
C GLU A 39 22.11 13.11 3.52
N GLU A 40 21.21 13.43 2.60
CA GLU A 40 20.71 12.47 1.61
C GLU A 40 20.72 13.05 0.20
N TYR A 41 21.05 12.17 -0.77
CA TYR A 41 21.01 12.47 -2.19
C TYR A 41 19.62 12.17 -2.74
N GLY A 42 18.96 13.17 -3.35
CA GLY A 42 17.60 13.02 -3.86
C GLY A 42 17.40 13.65 -5.23
N GLU A 43 16.31 13.26 -5.87
CA GLU A 43 15.86 13.78 -7.15
C GLU A 43 14.66 14.70 -6.98
N VAL A 44 14.72 15.90 -7.56
CA VAL A 44 13.61 16.84 -7.60
C VAL A 44 12.53 16.33 -8.56
N LEU A 45 11.36 16.05 -8.06
CA LEU A 45 10.18 15.69 -8.87
C LEU A 45 9.22 16.86 -9.05
N ILE A 46 9.10 17.69 -8.02
CA ILE A 46 8.27 18.90 -8.05
C ILE A 46 9.25 20.08 -8.00
N PRO A 47 9.35 20.88 -9.06
CA PRO A 47 10.21 22.07 -9.07
C PRO A 47 9.70 23.14 -8.11
N ASN A 48 10.40 24.27 -8.03
CA ASN A 48 10.03 25.41 -7.17
C ASN A 48 8.55 25.76 -7.32
N ARG A 49 7.83 25.73 -6.20
CA ARG A 49 6.40 26.04 -6.13
C ARG A 49 6.11 26.83 -4.86
N TYR A 50 5.32 27.89 -4.99
CA TYR A 50 4.82 28.64 -3.85
C TYR A 50 3.54 28.03 -3.31
N VAL A 51 3.49 27.82 -1.99
CA VAL A 51 2.31 27.29 -1.29
C VAL A 51 1.97 28.20 -0.09
N GLY A 52 0.69 28.24 0.26
CA GLY A 52 0.23 28.95 1.46
C GLY A 52 0.79 28.31 2.73
N ASP A 53 1.02 29.12 3.75
CA ASP A 53 1.60 28.67 5.04
C ASP A 53 0.71 27.65 5.74
N GLU A 54 -0.60 27.69 5.52
CA GLU A 54 -1.60 26.78 6.09
C GLU A 54 -1.41 25.31 5.66
N LYS A 55 -0.77 25.07 4.50
CA LYS A 55 -0.51 23.71 3.98
C LYS A 55 0.80 23.10 4.49
N ILE A 56 1.53 23.80 5.34
CA ILE A 56 2.84 23.37 5.85
C ILE A 56 2.69 22.92 7.29
N ILE A 57 2.65 21.63 7.50
CA ILE A 57 2.39 20.97 8.80
C ILE A 57 3.61 21.05 9.75
N SER A 58 4.84 21.21 9.22
CA SER A 58 6.07 21.22 10.02
C SER A 58 7.14 22.13 9.41
N PRO A 59 8.15 22.57 10.19
CA PRO A 59 9.24 23.37 9.64
C PRO A 59 9.96 22.59 8.53
N LEU A 60 9.98 23.19 7.33
CA LEU A 60 10.62 22.59 6.18
C LEU A 60 12.14 22.55 6.36
N LYS A 61 12.73 21.37 6.25
CA LYS A 61 14.18 21.24 6.17
C LYS A 61 14.70 21.85 4.87
N LYS A 62 15.97 22.20 4.85
CA LYS A 62 16.57 22.98 3.77
C LYS A 62 17.29 22.08 2.78
N VAL A 63 17.34 22.50 1.53
CA VAL A 63 18.29 21.97 0.55
C VAL A 63 19.68 22.49 0.93
N THR A 64 20.64 21.58 1.09
CA THR A 64 22.04 21.95 1.39
C THR A 64 22.69 22.53 0.14
N ARG A 65 22.61 21.82 -0.98
CA ARG A 65 23.19 22.25 -2.27
C ARG A 65 22.65 21.40 -3.44
N ILE A 66 22.90 21.85 -4.64
CA ILE A 66 22.71 21.05 -5.85
C ILE A 66 23.85 20.05 -5.92
N ALA A 67 23.54 18.79 -6.28
CA ALA A 67 24.53 17.72 -6.40
C ALA A 67 25.50 18.01 -7.57
N ASN A 68 26.77 17.77 -7.33
CA ASN A 68 27.84 17.91 -8.32
C ASN A 68 28.34 16.54 -8.82
N GLY A 69 29.33 16.54 -9.72
CA GLY A 69 29.87 15.29 -10.29
C GLY A 69 30.52 14.36 -9.25
N LYS A 70 31.08 14.90 -8.14
CA LYS A 70 31.62 14.08 -7.06
C LYS A 70 30.50 13.38 -6.28
N ASP A 71 29.39 14.08 -6.06
CA ASP A 71 28.22 13.53 -5.38
C ASP A 71 27.57 12.38 -6.17
N HIS A 72 27.53 12.52 -7.50
CA HIS A 72 27.05 11.44 -8.36
C HIS A 72 27.92 10.20 -8.26
N LYS A 73 29.25 10.36 -8.33
CA LYS A 73 30.19 9.24 -8.18
C LYS A 73 30.04 8.57 -6.81
N HIS A 74 30.01 9.39 -5.75
CA HIS A 74 29.81 8.87 -4.39
C HIS A 74 28.49 8.11 -4.23
N TYR A 75 27.39 8.63 -4.80
CA TYR A 75 26.12 7.92 -4.81
C TYR A 75 26.19 6.57 -5.53
N GLU A 76 26.91 6.51 -6.67
CA GLU A 76 27.12 5.25 -7.39
C GLU A 76 27.98 4.26 -6.60
N GLU A 77 28.99 4.75 -5.89
CA GLU A 77 29.81 3.93 -4.99
C GLU A 77 28.99 3.36 -3.84
N CYS A 78 28.15 4.18 -3.20
CA CYS A 78 27.20 3.71 -2.19
C CYS A 78 26.31 2.58 -2.73
N ARG A 79 25.80 2.73 -3.96
CA ARG A 79 24.97 1.70 -4.61
C ARG A 79 25.74 0.39 -4.91
N LYS A 80 27.02 0.45 -5.17
CA LYS A 80 27.85 -0.76 -5.32
C LYS A 80 28.02 -1.45 -3.97
N ILE A 81 28.37 -0.69 -2.92
CA ILE A 81 28.51 -1.19 -1.57
C ILE A 81 27.20 -1.85 -1.08
N GLU A 82 26.04 -1.25 -1.36
CA GLU A 82 24.73 -1.83 -1.01
C GLU A 82 24.54 -3.23 -1.61
N LYS A 83 24.89 -3.41 -2.90
CA LYS A 83 24.77 -4.71 -3.58
C LYS A 83 25.73 -5.75 -2.98
N GLU A 84 26.98 -5.35 -2.73
CA GLU A 84 27.96 -6.23 -2.10
C GLU A 84 27.55 -6.61 -0.68
N ALA A 85 27.07 -5.64 0.11
CA ALA A 85 26.59 -5.84 1.45
C ALA A 85 25.36 -6.76 1.52
N PHE A 86 24.48 -6.68 0.51
CA PHE A 86 23.36 -7.58 0.40
C PHE A 86 23.81 -9.04 0.27
N GLU A 87 24.74 -9.32 -0.64
CA GLU A 87 25.24 -10.69 -0.86
C GLU A 87 26.04 -11.21 0.34
N VAL A 88 26.86 -10.36 0.96
CA VAL A 88 27.63 -10.72 2.17
C VAL A 88 26.68 -11.04 3.32
N CYS A 89 25.71 -10.16 3.59
CA CYS A 89 24.74 -10.36 4.67
C CYS A 89 23.91 -11.64 4.44
N LYS A 90 23.47 -11.91 3.21
CA LYS A 90 22.74 -13.12 2.86
C LYS A 90 23.54 -14.40 3.12
N LYS A 91 24.86 -14.39 2.88
CA LYS A 91 25.74 -15.50 3.23
C LYS A 91 25.82 -15.67 4.74
N LYS A 92 26.05 -14.57 5.48
CA LYS A 92 26.16 -14.56 6.94
C LYS A 92 24.88 -15.02 7.64
N ILE A 93 23.70 -14.63 7.15
CA ILE A 93 22.41 -15.13 7.65
C ILE A 93 22.34 -16.66 7.55
N LYS A 94 22.82 -17.25 6.45
CA LYS A 94 22.86 -18.70 6.26
C LYS A 94 23.89 -19.37 7.20
N GLU A 95 25.08 -18.76 7.37
CA GLU A 95 26.13 -19.26 8.28
C GLU A 95 25.64 -19.31 9.73
N HIS A 96 24.97 -18.25 10.17
CA HIS A 96 24.38 -18.16 11.51
C HIS A 96 23.02 -18.90 11.64
N LYS A 97 22.50 -19.50 10.57
CA LYS A 97 21.22 -20.23 10.55
C LYS A 97 20.04 -19.43 11.09
N LEU A 98 19.99 -18.13 10.78
CA LEU A 98 18.92 -17.25 11.25
C LEU A 98 17.66 -17.41 10.42
N ALA A 99 16.50 -17.55 11.08
CA ALA A 99 15.18 -17.66 10.43
C ALA A 99 14.67 -16.27 10.01
N MET A 100 15.40 -15.60 9.10
CA MET A 100 15.05 -14.28 8.59
C MET A 100 15.37 -14.17 7.09
N THR A 101 14.63 -13.34 6.40
CA THR A 101 14.84 -13.05 4.98
C THR A 101 15.31 -11.61 4.79
N LEU A 102 16.51 -11.43 4.24
CA LEU A 102 17.01 -10.09 3.89
C LEU A 102 16.26 -9.57 2.67
N THR A 103 15.69 -8.37 2.78
CA THR A 103 14.88 -7.74 1.73
C THR A 103 15.65 -6.64 1.00
N ASP A 104 16.37 -5.77 1.72
CA ASP A 104 17.04 -4.61 1.11
C ASP A 104 18.21 -4.14 2.01
N VAL A 105 19.18 -3.46 1.42
CA VAL A 105 20.29 -2.81 2.12
C VAL A 105 20.36 -1.36 1.66
N GLU A 106 20.62 -0.45 2.59
CA GLU A 106 20.76 0.98 2.35
C GLU A 106 22.01 1.52 3.03
N TYR A 107 22.95 2.03 2.25
CA TYR A 107 24.10 2.74 2.75
C TYR A 107 23.82 4.24 2.75
N LYS A 108 23.96 4.88 3.91
CA LYS A 108 23.66 6.31 4.01
C LYS A 108 24.69 7.14 3.24
N PHE A 109 24.21 8.18 2.56
CA PHE A 109 25.02 9.04 1.71
C PHE A 109 26.15 9.75 2.48
N ASP A 110 25.94 10.02 3.78
CA ASP A 110 26.97 10.58 4.69
C ASP A 110 27.92 9.54 5.26
N ASN A 111 27.88 8.30 4.80
CA ASN A 111 28.66 7.15 5.26
C ASN A 111 28.49 6.81 6.76
N SER A 112 27.50 7.36 7.43
CA SER A 112 27.32 7.21 8.89
C SER A 112 26.91 5.80 9.30
N LYS A 113 26.16 5.08 8.46
CA LYS A 113 25.65 3.74 8.76
C LYS A 113 25.15 2.97 7.55
N ILE A 114 25.05 1.65 7.73
CA ILE A 114 24.36 0.73 6.80
C ILE A 114 23.12 0.18 7.48
N LEU A 115 21.98 0.24 6.79
CA LEU A 115 20.71 -0.31 7.24
C LEU A 115 20.41 -1.59 6.45
N PHE A 116 20.14 -2.67 7.17
CA PHE A 116 19.69 -3.93 6.59
C PHE A 116 18.22 -4.15 6.93
N TYR A 117 17.39 -4.28 5.92
CA TYR A 117 15.96 -4.49 6.09
C TYR A 117 15.63 -5.97 5.90
N PHE A 118 14.89 -6.54 6.84
CA PHE A 118 14.57 -7.96 6.82
C PHE A 118 13.14 -8.23 7.30
N THR A 119 12.62 -9.40 6.92
CA THR A 119 11.38 -9.97 7.44
C THR A 119 11.68 -11.22 8.25
N ALA A 120 10.89 -11.47 9.29
CA ALA A 120 10.94 -12.68 10.11
C ALA A 120 9.60 -12.87 10.83
N ASP A 121 9.23 -14.12 11.10
CA ASP A 121 7.97 -14.46 11.76
C ASP A 121 8.00 -14.19 13.28
N GLY A 122 9.17 -13.93 13.86
CA GLY A 122 9.34 -13.71 15.27
C GLY A 122 10.57 -12.88 15.60
N ARG A 123 10.91 -12.84 16.89
CA ARG A 123 12.10 -12.14 17.37
C ARG A 123 13.36 -12.95 17.04
N ILE A 124 14.30 -12.32 16.35
CA ILE A 124 15.58 -12.94 15.94
C ILE A 124 16.73 -12.38 16.79
N ASP A 125 17.60 -13.24 17.26
CA ASP A 125 18.88 -12.83 17.87
C ASP A 125 19.95 -12.69 16.79
N PHE A 126 20.21 -11.47 16.39
CA PHE A 126 21.16 -11.12 15.33
C PHE A 126 22.46 -10.48 15.86
N ARG A 127 22.78 -10.60 17.16
CA ARG A 127 23.95 -9.94 17.75
C ARG A 127 25.26 -10.35 17.09
N GLU A 128 25.45 -11.64 16.80
CA GLU A 128 26.66 -12.13 16.15
C GLU A 128 26.72 -11.67 14.68
N LEU A 129 25.59 -11.67 13.97
CA LEU A 129 25.49 -11.13 12.62
C LEU A 129 25.91 -9.66 12.56
N VAL A 130 25.47 -8.84 13.53
CA VAL A 130 25.86 -7.42 13.61
C VAL A 130 27.36 -7.26 13.84
N LYS A 131 27.97 -8.07 14.70
CA LYS A 131 29.42 -8.04 14.95
C LYS A 131 30.22 -8.36 13.69
N ASP A 132 29.83 -9.41 12.96
CA ASP A 132 30.46 -9.81 11.70
C ASP A 132 30.39 -8.69 10.67
N LEU A 133 29.19 -8.13 10.46
CA LEU A 133 28.99 -7.05 9.50
C LEU A 133 29.74 -5.77 9.90
N ALA A 134 29.79 -5.43 11.20
CA ALA A 134 30.51 -4.28 11.67
C ALA A 134 32.02 -4.45 11.50
N ALA A 135 32.58 -5.67 11.69
CA ALA A 135 33.97 -5.97 11.43
C ALA A 135 34.37 -5.81 9.97
N ILE A 136 33.47 -6.20 9.04
CA ILE A 136 33.70 -6.11 7.59
C ILE A 136 33.64 -4.65 7.12
N TYR A 137 32.56 -3.93 7.47
CA TYR A 137 32.27 -2.59 6.90
C TYR A 137 32.82 -1.43 7.74
N LYS A 138 33.29 -1.68 8.98
CA LYS A 138 33.79 -0.67 9.90
C LYS A 138 32.92 0.56 10.07
N THR A 139 31.62 0.35 9.96
CA THR A 139 30.56 1.37 9.98
C THR A 139 29.44 0.90 10.90
N ARG A 140 28.64 1.81 11.42
CA ARG A 140 27.49 1.46 12.26
C ARG A 140 26.48 0.63 11.46
N ILE A 141 26.13 -0.54 11.98
CA ILE A 141 25.16 -1.46 11.39
C ILE A 141 23.83 -1.33 12.13
N GLU A 142 22.76 -1.14 11.39
CA GLU A 142 21.39 -1.18 11.92
C GLU A 142 20.59 -2.25 11.15
N LEU A 143 20.01 -3.22 11.88
CA LEU A 143 19.05 -4.17 11.34
C LEU A 143 17.63 -3.69 11.66
N ARG A 144 16.77 -3.66 10.66
CA ARG A 144 15.37 -3.24 10.80
C ARG A 144 14.45 -4.31 10.27
N GLN A 145 13.66 -4.87 11.17
CA GLN A 145 12.55 -5.71 10.76
C GLN A 145 11.46 -4.85 10.11
N ILE A 146 10.95 -5.31 8.98
CA ILE A 146 9.89 -4.65 8.22
C ILE A 146 8.68 -5.59 8.06
N GLY A 147 7.50 -4.99 7.92
CA GLY A 147 6.29 -5.77 7.67
C GLY A 147 6.23 -6.29 6.23
N VAL A 148 5.45 -7.36 6.00
CA VAL A 148 5.31 -8.02 4.69
C VAL A 148 4.87 -7.08 3.56
N ARG A 149 4.06 -6.06 3.85
CA ARG A 149 3.68 -5.05 2.84
C ARG A 149 4.85 -4.15 2.46
N ASP A 150 5.68 -3.77 3.43
CA ASP A 150 6.88 -2.94 3.17
C ASP A 150 7.93 -3.73 2.41
N GLU A 151 8.03 -5.04 2.64
CA GLU A 151 8.84 -5.95 1.85
C GLU A 151 8.40 -5.96 0.39
N VAL A 152 7.12 -6.26 0.13
CA VAL A 152 6.55 -6.26 -1.22
C VAL A 152 6.70 -4.90 -1.91
N LYS A 153 6.55 -3.79 -1.16
CA LYS A 153 6.77 -2.44 -1.66
C LYS A 153 8.23 -2.18 -2.10
N ARG A 154 9.21 -2.82 -1.46
CA ARG A 154 10.63 -2.71 -1.84
C ARG A 154 10.98 -3.56 -3.05
N ILE A 155 10.41 -4.77 -3.12
CA ILE A 155 10.60 -5.71 -4.24
C ILE A 155 9.91 -5.17 -5.50
N GLY A 156 8.71 -4.62 -5.35
CA GLY A 156 7.87 -4.18 -6.46
C GLY A 156 7.07 -5.32 -7.08
N GLY A 157 6.45 -5.04 -8.22
CA GLY A 157 5.70 -6.04 -8.98
C GLY A 157 4.32 -5.54 -9.43
N ASN A 158 3.54 -6.46 -10.01
CA ASN A 158 2.18 -6.19 -10.49
C ASN A 158 1.15 -6.94 -9.62
N GLY A 159 0.01 -6.31 -9.44
CA GLY A 159 -1.15 -6.94 -8.79
C GLY A 159 -1.88 -7.90 -9.73
N VAL A 160 -2.87 -8.60 -9.19
CA VAL A 160 -3.77 -9.49 -9.96
C VAL A 160 -4.54 -8.75 -11.06
N CYS A 161 -4.68 -7.42 -10.93
CA CYS A 161 -5.28 -6.53 -11.93
C CYS A 161 -4.35 -6.18 -13.10
N GLY A 162 -3.11 -6.68 -13.12
CA GLY A 162 -2.09 -6.41 -14.14
C GLY A 162 -1.39 -5.05 -14.04
N ARG A 163 -1.80 -4.19 -13.08
CA ARG A 163 -1.17 -2.88 -12.82
C ARG A 163 -0.06 -3.01 -11.79
N GLU A 164 0.88 -2.05 -11.79
CA GLU A 164 1.85 -1.91 -10.71
C GLU A 164 1.13 -1.88 -9.35
N LEU A 165 1.71 -2.51 -8.34
CA LEU A 165 1.14 -2.57 -7.00
C LEU A 165 0.79 -1.18 -6.48
N CYS A 166 -0.42 -1.02 -5.92
CA CYS A 166 -0.90 0.27 -5.40
C CYS A 166 0.07 0.88 -4.38
N CYS A 167 0.66 0.03 -3.51
CA CYS A 167 1.65 0.45 -2.52
C CYS A 167 2.97 0.94 -3.14
N CYS A 168 3.30 0.50 -4.36
CA CYS A 168 4.50 0.94 -5.08
C CYS A 168 4.26 2.22 -5.88
N SER A 169 3.04 2.41 -6.39
CA SER A 169 2.70 3.51 -7.30
C SER A 169 2.18 4.76 -6.57
N PHE A 170 0.96 4.74 -6.08
CA PHE A 170 0.28 5.94 -5.58
C PHE A 170 -0.15 5.85 -4.12
N LEU A 171 -0.50 4.66 -3.61
CA LEU A 171 -1.03 4.49 -2.27
C LEU A 171 0.12 4.39 -1.26
N ARG A 172 0.29 5.42 -0.45
CA ARG A 172 1.44 5.54 0.47
C ARG A 172 1.08 5.38 1.93
N ASP A 173 -0.12 5.81 2.28
CA ASP A 173 -0.67 5.71 3.61
C ASP A 173 -1.73 4.60 3.59
N PHE A 174 -1.77 3.77 4.64
CA PHE A 174 -2.62 2.59 4.69
C PHE A 174 -3.56 2.68 5.89
N GLU A 175 -4.82 2.50 5.60
CA GLU A 175 -5.88 2.31 6.59
C GLU A 175 -6.22 0.83 6.71
N ALA A 176 -6.92 0.47 7.78
CA ALA A 176 -7.42 -0.88 7.97
C ALA A 176 -8.40 -1.27 6.86
N VAL A 177 -8.24 -2.47 6.34
CA VAL A 177 -9.13 -3.05 5.33
C VAL A 177 -9.95 -4.15 5.99
N SER A 178 -11.26 -4.14 5.77
CA SER A 178 -12.16 -5.16 6.30
C SER A 178 -12.73 -6.04 5.18
N ILE A 179 -13.18 -7.24 5.55
CA ILE A 179 -13.85 -8.15 4.61
C ILE A 179 -15.20 -7.59 4.17
N LYS A 180 -15.84 -6.79 5.02
CA LYS A 180 -17.08 -6.08 4.66
C LYS A 180 -16.89 -5.28 3.36
N MET A 181 -15.76 -4.60 3.18
CA MET A 181 -15.44 -3.88 1.95
C MET A 181 -15.40 -4.79 0.71
N ALA A 182 -14.89 -6.01 0.86
CA ALA A 182 -14.89 -6.98 -0.24
C ALA A 182 -16.30 -7.45 -0.60
N LYS A 183 -17.18 -7.66 0.41
CA LYS A 183 -18.60 -7.98 0.20
C LYS A 183 -19.33 -6.83 -0.51
N GLU A 184 -19.16 -5.61 -0.06
CA GLU A 184 -19.76 -4.40 -0.66
C GLU A 184 -19.32 -4.19 -2.12
N GLN A 185 -18.10 -4.63 -2.45
CA GLN A 185 -17.57 -4.59 -3.81
C GLN A 185 -17.91 -5.84 -4.65
N ASN A 186 -18.79 -6.71 -4.15
CA ASN A 186 -19.22 -7.96 -4.81
C ASN A 186 -18.05 -8.88 -5.19
N LEU A 187 -16.98 -8.91 -4.39
CA LEU A 187 -15.86 -9.82 -4.61
C LEU A 187 -16.09 -11.15 -3.90
N SER A 188 -15.68 -12.23 -4.55
CA SER A 188 -15.62 -13.54 -3.91
C SER A 188 -14.71 -13.47 -2.68
N LEU A 189 -15.17 -14.03 -1.57
CA LEU A 189 -14.40 -14.06 -0.31
C LEU A 189 -13.24 -15.07 -0.33
N ASN A 190 -12.96 -15.69 -1.47
CA ASN A 190 -11.80 -16.57 -1.62
C ASN A 190 -10.51 -15.78 -1.35
N PRO A 191 -9.68 -16.17 -0.38
CA PRO A 191 -8.43 -15.50 -0.02
C PRO A 191 -7.53 -15.21 -1.23
N SER A 192 -7.47 -16.12 -2.21
CA SER A 192 -6.69 -15.91 -3.43
C SER A 192 -7.18 -14.74 -4.30
N LYS A 193 -8.42 -14.28 -4.12
CA LYS A 193 -9.05 -13.19 -4.89
C LYS A 193 -9.05 -11.85 -4.17
N ILE A 194 -8.99 -11.86 -2.84
CA ILE A 194 -9.06 -10.65 -2.01
C ILE A 194 -7.72 -10.31 -1.32
N SER A 195 -6.73 -11.22 -1.36
CA SER A 195 -5.40 -10.95 -0.81
C SER A 195 -4.45 -10.37 -1.86
N GLY A 196 -3.64 -9.41 -1.43
CA GLY A 196 -2.55 -8.86 -2.24
C GLY A 196 -1.31 -9.74 -2.19
N ASN A 197 -0.28 -9.38 -2.97
CA ASN A 197 1.01 -10.08 -3.00
C ASN A 197 1.72 -10.12 -1.63
N CYS A 198 1.33 -9.25 -0.71
CA CYS A 198 1.83 -9.24 0.68
C CYS A 198 1.08 -10.20 1.63
N GLY A 199 0.14 -11.01 1.13
CA GLY A 199 -0.68 -11.92 1.93
C GLY A 199 -1.79 -11.25 2.76
N ARG A 200 -1.85 -9.92 2.83
CA ARG A 200 -2.90 -9.15 3.50
C ARG A 200 -4.01 -8.78 2.51
N LEU A 201 -5.18 -8.37 3.02
CA LEU A 201 -6.27 -7.87 2.17
C LEU A 201 -5.77 -6.76 1.23
N MET A 202 -6.30 -6.76 0.01
CA MET A 202 -5.91 -5.79 -1.03
C MET A 202 -6.22 -4.36 -0.59
N CYS A 203 -5.22 -3.50 -0.61
CA CYS A 203 -5.35 -2.09 -0.21
C CYS A 203 -6.26 -1.26 -1.14
N CYS A 204 -6.47 -1.70 -2.40
CA CYS A 204 -7.42 -1.06 -3.30
C CYS A 204 -8.88 -1.19 -2.81
N LEU A 205 -9.21 -2.22 -2.03
CA LEU A 205 -10.54 -2.36 -1.44
C LEU A 205 -10.90 -1.11 -0.62
N LYS A 206 -10.03 -0.69 0.28
CA LYS A 206 -10.26 0.53 1.08
C LYS A 206 -10.21 1.79 0.22
N TYR A 207 -9.28 1.85 -0.74
CA TYR A 207 -9.12 3.00 -1.61
C TYR A 207 -10.37 3.30 -2.46
N GLU A 208 -11.06 2.25 -2.90
CA GLU A 208 -12.26 2.35 -3.73
C GLU A 208 -13.56 2.37 -2.92
N ASN A 209 -13.50 2.07 -1.61
CA ASN A 209 -14.67 1.82 -0.77
C ASN A 209 -15.66 2.99 -0.74
N GLU A 210 -15.19 4.23 -0.63
CA GLU A 210 -16.05 5.42 -0.58
C GLU A 210 -16.95 5.53 -1.83
N VAL A 211 -16.40 5.19 -3.00
CA VAL A 211 -17.16 5.20 -4.26
C VAL A 211 -18.24 4.13 -4.27
N TYR A 212 -17.95 2.94 -3.72
CA TYR A 212 -18.92 1.87 -3.61
C TYR A 212 -20.01 2.19 -2.60
N GLU A 213 -19.68 2.74 -1.44
CA GLU A 213 -20.64 3.17 -0.40
C GLU A 213 -21.62 4.20 -0.97
N GLU A 214 -21.12 5.26 -1.63
CA GLU A 214 -21.94 6.31 -2.25
C GLU A 214 -22.92 5.74 -3.27
N LYS A 215 -22.49 4.75 -4.06
CA LYS A 215 -23.34 4.12 -5.08
C LYS A 215 -24.35 3.15 -4.47
N LEU A 216 -23.95 2.36 -3.46
CA LEU A 216 -24.83 1.42 -2.78
C LEU A 216 -25.98 2.10 -2.05
N GLU A 217 -25.81 3.34 -1.59
CA GLU A 217 -26.92 4.13 -1.02
C GLU A 217 -28.09 4.36 -1.99
N LYS A 218 -27.79 4.42 -3.30
CA LYS A 218 -28.75 4.69 -4.38
C LYS A 218 -29.32 3.42 -5.01
N LEU A 219 -28.67 2.28 -4.76
CA LEU A 219 -29.01 0.99 -5.37
C LEU A 219 -29.99 0.19 -4.48
N PRO A 220 -30.95 -0.57 -5.07
CA PRO A 220 -31.73 -1.55 -4.31
C PRO A 220 -30.84 -2.71 -3.88
N ASN A 221 -31.22 -3.39 -2.80
CA ASN A 221 -30.52 -4.62 -2.39
C ASN A 221 -30.91 -5.81 -3.29
N ILE A 222 -30.07 -6.85 -3.29
CA ILE A 222 -30.42 -8.15 -3.90
C ILE A 222 -31.65 -8.70 -3.18
N GLY A 223 -32.62 -9.21 -3.93
CA GLY A 223 -33.91 -9.65 -3.42
C GLY A 223 -34.95 -8.54 -3.24
N ALA A 224 -34.62 -7.28 -3.56
CA ALA A 224 -35.59 -6.19 -3.58
C ALA A 224 -36.60 -6.36 -4.71
N ILE A 225 -37.85 -6.01 -4.44
CA ILE A 225 -38.89 -6.01 -5.47
C ILE A 225 -38.95 -4.62 -6.13
N VAL A 226 -38.79 -4.61 -7.44
CA VAL A 226 -38.75 -3.40 -8.25
C VAL A 226 -39.77 -3.44 -9.38
N LYS A 227 -40.26 -2.28 -9.74
CA LYS A 227 -41.10 -2.10 -10.91
C LYS A 227 -40.26 -1.57 -12.07
N THR A 228 -40.29 -2.28 -13.16
CA THR A 228 -39.63 -1.94 -14.44
C THR A 228 -40.69 -1.63 -15.53
N GLU A 229 -40.25 -1.21 -16.71
CA GLU A 229 -41.14 -1.05 -17.88
C GLU A 229 -41.79 -2.36 -18.34
N ASP A 230 -41.10 -3.50 -18.10
CA ASP A 230 -41.60 -4.84 -18.47
C ASP A 230 -42.44 -5.51 -17.35
N GLY A 231 -42.63 -4.85 -16.20
CA GLY A 231 -43.41 -5.37 -15.09
C GLY A 231 -42.65 -5.37 -13.74
N GLU A 232 -43.23 -6.06 -12.77
CA GLU A 232 -42.65 -6.22 -11.45
C GLU A 232 -41.73 -7.44 -11.43
N GLY A 233 -40.54 -7.29 -10.75
CA GLY A 233 -39.59 -8.35 -10.64
C GLY A 233 -38.68 -8.21 -9.41
N GLU A 234 -37.88 -9.24 -9.16
CA GLU A 234 -36.94 -9.32 -8.07
C GLU A 234 -35.50 -9.03 -8.54
N VAL A 235 -34.77 -8.21 -7.81
CA VAL A 235 -33.37 -7.93 -8.10
C VAL A 235 -32.51 -9.16 -7.79
N ASP A 236 -31.90 -9.72 -8.83
CA ASP A 236 -31.08 -10.93 -8.75
C ASP A 236 -29.58 -10.60 -8.66
N ASN A 237 -29.12 -9.53 -9.32
CA ASN A 237 -27.71 -9.12 -9.29
C ASN A 237 -27.57 -7.60 -9.52
N ILE A 238 -26.47 -7.02 -9.05
CA ILE A 238 -26.20 -5.58 -9.11
C ILE A 238 -24.78 -5.36 -9.65
N GLU A 239 -24.65 -4.57 -10.71
CA GLU A 239 -23.37 -4.05 -11.19
C GLU A 239 -23.16 -2.64 -10.61
N THR A 240 -22.68 -2.55 -9.37
CA THR A 240 -22.63 -1.33 -8.55
C THR A 240 -22.02 -0.13 -9.28
N LEU A 241 -20.85 -0.30 -9.90
CA LEU A 241 -20.14 0.82 -10.56
C LEU A 241 -20.86 1.33 -11.81
N LYS A 242 -21.63 0.49 -12.49
CA LYS A 242 -22.40 0.85 -13.68
C LYS A 242 -23.81 1.32 -13.34
N GLU A 243 -24.23 1.17 -12.08
CA GLU A 243 -25.61 1.44 -11.62
C GLU A 243 -26.67 0.66 -12.44
N VAL A 244 -26.33 -0.60 -12.75
CA VAL A 244 -27.20 -1.51 -13.50
C VAL A 244 -27.62 -2.66 -12.60
N VAL A 245 -28.92 -2.96 -12.60
CA VAL A 245 -29.50 -4.10 -11.89
C VAL A 245 -30.01 -5.14 -12.86
N ARG A 246 -29.79 -6.42 -12.52
CA ARG A 246 -30.42 -7.54 -13.21
C ARG A 246 -31.67 -7.92 -12.45
N VAL A 247 -32.80 -7.85 -13.12
CA VAL A 247 -34.11 -8.14 -12.54
C VAL A 247 -34.62 -9.46 -13.11
N LYS A 248 -35.10 -10.33 -12.22
CA LYS A 248 -35.80 -11.57 -12.52
C LYS A 248 -37.28 -11.26 -12.66
N LEU A 249 -37.79 -11.30 -13.86
CA LEU A 249 -39.19 -11.09 -14.21
C LEU A 249 -39.90 -12.43 -14.34
N LYS A 250 -41.16 -12.51 -13.86
CA LYS A 250 -41.97 -13.70 -14.02
C LYS A 250 -42.74 -13.59 -15.33
N ASP A 251 -42.57 -14.57 -16.22
CA ASP A 251 -43.28 -14.67 -17.51
C ASP A 251 -44.03 -16.02 -17.58
N GLY A 252 -45.27 -16.04 -17.10
CA GLY A 252 -46.04 -17.28 -16.93
C GLY A 252 -45.39 -18.21 -15.91
N ASP A 253 -45.00 -19.44 -16.36
CA ASP A 253 -44.29 -20.42 -15.54
C ASP A 253 -42.74 -20.29 -15.63
N ASN A 254 -42.24 -19.38 -16.48
CA ASN A 254 -40.83 -19.16 -16.70
C ASN A 254 -40.34 -17.87 -16.03
N TYR A 255 -39.00 -17.75 -15.92
CA TYR A 255 -38.38 -16.52 -15.48
C TYR A 255 -37.47 -15.96 -16.56
N THR A 256 -37.57 -14.64 -16.79
CA THR A 256 -36.73 -13.92 -17.73
C THR A 256 -35.84 -12.95 -16.95
N TYR A 257 -34.55 -12.88 -17.31
CA TYR A 257 -33.58 -12.00 -16.68
C TYR A 257 -33.22 -10.84 -17.60
N LYS A 258 -33.54 -9.61 -17.21
CA LYS A 258 -33.20 -8.42 -17.96
C LYS A 258 -32.38 -7.44 -17.13
N LYS A 259 -31.57 -6.60 -17.78
CA LYS A 259 -30.77 -5.56 -17.15
C LYS A 259 -31.44 -4.20 -17.36
N TYR A 260 -31.50 -3.42 -16.27
CA TYR A 260 -32.06 -2.07 -16.25
C TYR A 260 -31.11 -1.11 -15.56
N ASN A 261 -31.08 0.16 -15.98
CA ASN A 261 -30.40 1.19 -15.20
C ASN A 261 -31.23 1.49 -13.95
N VAL A 262 -30.57 1.86 -12.87
CA VAL A 262 -31.24 2.21 -11.60
C VAL A 262 -32.22 3.38 -11.78
N SER A 263 -31.90 4.32 -12.68
CA SER A 263 -32.80 5.43 -13.05
C SER A 263 -34.15 5.00 -13.60
N ASP A 264 -34.22 3.81 -14.21
CA ASP A 264 -35.39 3.35 -15.00
C ASP A 264 -36.30 2.41 -14.20
N ILE A 265 -35.96 2.17 -12.93
CA ILE A 265 -36.72 1.30 -12.02
C ILE A 265 -37.27 2.08 -10.83
N LYS A 266 -38.39 1.57 -10.26
CA LYS A 266 -38.94 2.05 -8.98
C LYS A 266 -38.88 0.93 -7.95
N ILE A 267 -38.27 1.20 -6.83
CA ILE A 267 -38.20 0.25 -5.70
C ILE A 267 -39.59 0.21 -5.04
N ILE A 268 -40.23 -0.97 -5.01
CA ILE A 268 -41.51 -1.21 -4.35
C ILE A 268 -41.27 -1.66 -2.91
N LYS A 269 -40.38 -2.64 -2.72
CA LYS A 269 -40.03 -3.21 -1.43
C LYS A 269 -38.56 -3.52 -1.40
N ASP A 270 -37.85 -2.91 -0.46
CA ASP A 270 -36.44 -3.19 -0.21
C ASP A 270 -36.28 -3.69 1.24
N ASN A 271 -35.87 -4.94 1.38
CA ASN A 271 -35.57 -5.53 2.69
C ASN A 271 -34.13 -5.16 3.04
N LYS A 272 -33.91 -3.96 3.62
CA LYS A 272 -32.60 -3.50 4.07
C LYS A 272 -31.92 -4.37 5.16
N SER A 273 -32.47 -5.54 5.52
CA SER A 273 -32.06 -6.35 6.65
C SER A 273 -31.87 -7.85 6.36
N VAL A 274 -31.58 -8.25 5.13
CA VAL A 274 -31.12 -9.62 4.89
C VAL A 274 -29.65 -9.58 4.51
N VAL A 275 -28.78 -9.38 5.50
CA VAL A 275 -27.42 -9.92 5.42
C VAL A 275 -27.62 -11.43 5.41
N LEU A 276 -27.36 -12.07 4.28
CA LEU A 276 -27.36 -13.53 4.14
C LEU A 276 -26.40 -14.10 5.18
N GLU A 277 -26.94 -14.61 6.28
CA GLU A 277 -26.24 -15.48 7.21
C GLU A 277 -26.16 -16.86 6.56
N ASP A 278 -25.24 -17.02 5.63
CA ASP A 278 -24.91 -18.32 5.10
C ASP A 278 -24.10 -19.12 6.11
N THR A 279 -24.44 -20.41 6.21
CA THR A 279 -23.79 -21.40 7.09
C THR A 279 -22.28 -21.57 6.84
N GLU A 280 -21.77 -21.12 5.72
CA GLU A 280 -20.31 -21.00 5.42
C GLU A 280 -19.62 -19.88 6.23
N GLU A 281 -20.39 -18.91 6.79
CA GLU A 281 -19.82 -17.82 7.60
C GLU A 281 -19.27 -18.28 8.94
N LYS A 282 -19.73 -19.40 9.51
CA LYS A 282 -19.28 -19.87 10.83
C LYS A 282 -17.87 -20.49 10.79
N GLU A 283 -17.50 -21.16 9.74
CA GLU A 283 -16.13 -21.70 9.59
C GLU A 283 -15.17 -20.59 9.19
N HIS A 284 -15.58 -19.71 8.29
CA HIS A 284 -14.77 -18.55 7.88
C HIS A 284 -14.59 -17.51 8.98
N LYS A 285 -15.57 -17.38 9.90
CA LYS A 285 -15.47 -16.46 11.04
C LYS A 285 -14.38 -16.88 12.03
N LYS A 286 -14.15 -18.19 12.19
CA LYS A 286 -13.04 -18.70 13.02
C LYS A 286 -11.67 -18.41 12.42
N GLU A 287 -11.51 -18.61 11.11
CA GLU A 287 -10.26 -18.29 10.41
C GLU A 287 -9.98 -16.76 10.41
N LEU A 288 -11.04 -15.96 10.39
CA LEU A 288 -10.93 -14.51 10.46
C LEU A 288 -10.54 -14.01 11.85
N GLU A 289 -11.15 -14.53 12.89
CA GLU A 289 -10.80 -14.22 14.28
C GLU A 289 -9.35 -14.61 14.59
N GLU A 290 -8.84 -15.63 13.90
CA GLU A 290 -7.45 -16.06 14.01
C GLU A 290 -6.50 -15.11 13.24
N LEU A 291 -6.90 -14.61 12.07
CA LEU A 291 -6.17 -13.59 11.32
C LEU A 291 -6.15 -12.23 12.03
N GLU A 292 -7.28 -11.81 12.61
CA GLU A 292 -7.36 -10.59 13.40
C GLU A 292 -6.53 -10.69 14.68
N ARG A 293 -6.51 -11.85 15.35
CA ARG A 293 -5.60 -12.10 16.48
C ARG A 293 -4.13 -12.01 16.10
N LEU A 294 -3.75 -12.52 14.94
CA LEU A 294 -2.39 -12.43 14.44
C LEU A 294 -2.02 -10.97 14.09
N GLU A 295 -2.95 -10.19 13.53
CA GLU A 295 -2.74 -8.76 13.27
C GLU A 295 -2.66 -7.93 14.55
N GLU A 296 -3.45 -8.25 15.58
CA GLU A 296 -3.36 -7.59 16.89
C GLU A 296 -2.05 -7.93 17.64
N GLN A 297 -1.57 -9.16 17.51
CA GLN A 297 -0.27 -9.54 18.07
C GLN A 297 0.89 -8.81 17.38
N ASP A 298 0.83 -8.65 16.07
CA ASP A 298 1.81 -7.88 15.30
C ASP A 298 1.80 -6.38 15.66
N ASN A 299 0.64 -5.82 16.00
CA ASN A 299 0.53 -4.43 16.43
C ASN A 299 1.02 -4.21 17.87
N LYS A 300 0.84 -5.18 18.78
CA LYS A 300 1.36 -5.12 20.17
C LYS A 300 2.89 -5.28 20.24
N ASN A 301 3.50 -5.91 19.25
CA ASN A 301 4.95 -6.06 19.15
C ASN A 301 5.66 -4.85 18.49
N ARG A 302 4.91 -3.80 18.17
CA ARG A 302 5.41 -2.55 17.54
C ARG A 302 5.64 -1.39 18.51
N VAL A 303 5.39 -1.57 19.83
CA VAL A 303 5.66 -0.55 20.87
C VAL A 303 7.02 -0.75 21.49
#